data_e036b70fbafc2876fc2d6d3db3552430
#
_entry.id   e036b70fbafc2876fc2d6d3db3552430
#
_cell.length_a   1.000
_cell.length_b   1.000
_cell.length_c   1.000
_cell.angle_alpha   90.00
_cell.angle_beta   90.00
_cell.angle_gamma   90.00
#
_symmetry.space_group_name_H-M   'P 1'
#
loop_
_entity.id
_entity.type
_entity.pdbx_description
1 polymer ?
#
loop_
_entity_poly.entity_id
_entity_poly.type
_entity_poly.pdbx_seq_one_letter_code
_entity_poly.pdbx_strand_id
1 'polypeptide(L)'
;MKHILKIAALMVVPMMGMAQKNFVLDGELKTGTTEKLYLFYMDGQGKQVTDSASVLKNHFQFKGTLTEPTLVFLTRSPHPERAAESDYTQMYLEPTKMKLEFQDDNLKNYTLRGSKLDAEYKQLELEKSAIRKGMEPISQAYAAKNKEYSRAERELEALEKKVKLLSEEAASIKNQFEPFNERAAQIDMTFIKNHPQSFLSPYLLMFRMNNLSLEETEKLFAGFSKEVQNSRFGKDISEKLAESRSGAVGKTAPVFSTTDIEGKALSLSDFRGKYVLLDFWASWCVPCRKGNPHLIKLYQQYKSKGFEIIGIADDDSKPEKWHKAVEQDEIGIWKHVLRGAKFDGTNFDLSQDVTKGYGVSSLPTKVLIDPQGVIIGRYGGGNGGSDEQLDAKLAEVLK
;
A
#
# COMPACT_ATOMS: atom_id res chain seq x y z
N MET A 1 -16.82 -22.86 -52.48
CA MET A 1 -16.47 -22.08 -53.66
C MET A 1 -15.68 -20.85 -53.27
N LYS A 2 -14.47 -20.77 -53.82
CA LYS A 2 -13.56 -19.63 -53.94
C LYS A 2 -13.10 -18.93 -52.65
N HIS A 3 -11.98 -19.42 -52.13
CA HIS A 3 -11.03 -18.72 -51.29
C HIS A 3 -10.43 -17.51 -52.03
N ILE A 4 -10.47 -16.31 -51.44
CA ILE A 4 -9.67 -15.17 -51.90
C ILE A 4 -8.57 -14.98 -50.85
N LEU A 5 -7.39 -15.44 -51.23
CA LEU A 5 -6.13 -15.20 -50.56
C LEU A 5 -5.72 -13.74 -50.78
N LYS A 6 -5.80 -12.87 -49.77
CA LYS A 6 -5.22 -11.53 -49.82
C LYS A 6 -3.75 -11.63 -49.41
N ILE A 7 -2.89 -11.59 -50.45
CA ILE A 7 -1.46 -11.42 -50.28
C ILE A 7 -1.22 -9.96 -49.81
N ALA A 8 -0.87 -9.79 -48.54
CA ALA A 8 -0.37 -8.52 -48.04
C ALA A 8 1.08 -8.37 -48.52
N ALA A 9 1.29 -7.51 -49.53
CA ALA A 9 2.64 -7.12 -49.99
C ALA A 9 3.28 -6.31 -48.83
N LEU A 10 4.28 -6.91 -48.17
CA LEU A 10 5.12 -6.26 -47.21
C LEU A 10 6.00 -5.29 -48.01
N MET A 11 5.69 -3.99 -48.01
CA MET A 11 6.60 -2.96 -48.50
C MET A 11 7.81 -2.93 -47.55
N VAL A 12 8.88 -3.56 -47.96
CA VAL A 12 10.23 -3.34 -47.43
C VAL A 12 10.67 -1.94 -47.88
N VAL A 13 10.46 -0.94 -47.00
CA VAL A 13 11.10 0.37 -47.17
C VAL A 13 12.59 0.14 -46.95
N PRO A 14 13.46 0.35 -47.93
CA PRO A 14 14.89 0.26 -47.69
C PRO A 14 15.25 1.36 -46.67
N MET A 15 15.69 0.99 -45.49
CA MET A 15 16.42 1.90 -44.62
C MET A 15 17.66 2.31 -45.38
N MET A 16 17.65 3.50 -46.00
CA MET A 16 18.85 4.13 -46.49
C MET A 16 19.77 4.34 -45.30
N GLY A 17 20.69 3.40 -45.06
CA GLY A 17 21.77 3.55 -44.11
C GLY A 17 22.55 4.81 -44.50
N MET A 18 22.48 5.86 -43.66
CA MET A 18 23.34 7.02 -43.84
C MET A 18 24.78 6.52 -43.79
N ALA A 19 25.55 6.78 -44.89
CA ALA A 19 26.93 6.33 -44.98
C ALA A 19 27.75 7.00 -43.86
N GLN A 20 28.39 6.17 -43.03
CA GLN A 20 29.31 6.65 -42.01
C GLN A 20 30.48 7.43 -42.69
N LYS A 21 30.75 8.61 -42.15
CA LYS A 21 31.88 9.44 -42.58
C LYS A 21 32.90 9.56 -41.47
N ASN A 22 34.15 9.64 -41.85
CA ASN A 22 35.24 9.76 -40.88
C ASN A 22 35.26 11.14 -40.24
N PHE A 23 35.53 11.16 -38.95
CA PHE A 23 35.96 12.37 -38.23
C PHE A 23 37.40 12.23 -37.76
N VAL A 24 38.06 13.36 -37.62
CA VAL A 24 39.35 13.49 -36.97
C VAL A 24 39.25 14.69 -36.03
N LEU A 25 39.51 14.45 -34.76
CA LEU A 25 39.57 15.50 -33.74
C LEU A 25 41.03 15.63 -33.28
N ASP A 26 41.71 16.67 -33.77
CA ASP A 26 43.05 17.05 -33.32
C ASP A 26 42.94 18.00 -32.16
N GLY A 27 43.49 17.61 -31.01
CA GLY A 27 43.37 18.36 -29.77
C GLY A 27 44.71 18.81 -29.17
N GLU A 28 44.66 19.96 -28.50
CA GLU A 28 45.81 20.53 -27.78
C GLU A 28 45.36 21.01 -26.39
N LEU A 29 46.03 20.47 -25.34
CA LEU A 29 45.90 20.95 -23.96
C LEU A 29 46.87 22.10 -23.74
N LYS A 30 46.47 23.13 -23.00
CA LYS A 30 47.36 24.28 -22.73
C LYS A 30 48.41 23.97 -21.66
N THR A 31 47.98 23.24 -20.65
CA THR A 31 48.82 22.83 -19.50
C THR A 31 48.38 21.46 -19.02
N GLY A 32 49.18 20.80 -18.21
CA GLY A 32 48.73 19.65 -17.45
C GLY A 32 49.57 18.40 -17.59
N THR A 33 49.37 17.53 -16.60
CA THR A 33 49.97 16.20 -16.47
C THR A 33 49.07 15.09 -16.99
N THR A 34 48.06 15.45 -17.80
CA THR A 34 47.08 14.48 -18.34
C THR A 34 47.78 13.54 -19.34
N GLU A 35 47.85 12.27 -19.01
CA GLU A 35 48.46 11.25 -19.85
C GLU A 35 47.48 10.68 -20.87
N LYS A 36 46.19 10.71 -20.56
CA LYS A 36 45.14 10.09 -21.36
C LYS A 36 43.80 10.82 -21.25
N LEU A 37 43.11 10.91 -22.38
CA LEU A 37 41.74 11.41 -22.48
C LEU A 37 40.81 10.31 -23.01
N TYR A 38 39.56 10.36 -22.59
CA TYR A 38 38.51 9.41 -22.95
C TYR A 38 37.38 10.15 -23.64
N LEU A 39 36.86 9.56 -24.73
CA LEU A 39 35.75 10.09 -25.51
C LEU A 39 34.59 9.09 -25.48
N PHE A 40 33.42 9.52 -25.02
CA PHE A 40 32.22 8.72 -24.96
C PHE A 40 31.18 9.30 -25.92
N TYR A 41 30.58 8.46 -26.74
CA TYR A 41 29.51 8.86 -27.66
C TYR A 41 28.69 7.66 -28.11
N MET A 42 27.55 7.94 -28.74
CA MET A 42 26.72 6.92 -29.36
C MET A 42 27.04 6.88 -30.84
N ASP A 43 27.31 5.70 -31.40
CA ASP A 43 27.49 5.55 -32.84
C ASP A 43 26.17 5.62 -33.62
N GLY A 44 26.22 5.63 -34.92
CA GLY A 44 25.04 5.70 -35.79
C GLY A 44 24.09 4.49 -35.69
N GLN A 45 24.45 3.47 -34.93
CA GLN A 45 23.60 2.30 -34.61
C GLN A 45 23.05 2.33 -33.21
N GLY A 46 23.29 3.41 -32.46
CA GLY A 46 22.86 3.54 -31.06
C GLY A 46 23.72 2.74 -30.06
N LYS A 47 24.89 2.29 -30.45
CA LYS A 47 25.85 1.62 -29.58
C LYS A 47 26.76 2.64 -28.90
N GLN A 48 26.96 2.50 -27.60
CA GLN A 48 27.91 3.31 -26.85
C GLN A 48 29.33 2.97 -27.23
N VAL A 49 30.09 3.98 -27.67
CA VAL A 49 31.50 3.91 -27.97
C VAL A 49 32.28 4.60 -26.86
N THR A 50 33.32 3.93 -26.39
CA THR A 50 34.33 4.51 -25.50
C THR A 50 35.67 4.45 -26.22
N ASP A 51 36.21 5.59 -26.58
CA ASP A 51 37.52 5.72 -27.19
C ASP A 51 38.49 6.41 -26.23
N SER A 52 39.80 6.26 -26.48
CA SER A 52 40.82 6.88 -25.66
C SER A 52 42.02 7.31 -26.47
N ALA A 53 42.58 8.47 -26.12
CA ALA A 53 43.77 9.01 -26.76
C ALA A 53 44.87 9.30 -25.72
N SER A 54 46.09 8.89 -26.01
CA SER A 54 47.28 9.31 -25.21
C SER A 54 47.62 10.75 -25.55
N VAL A 55 48.01 11.51 -24.52
CA VAL A 55 48.46 12.89 -24.67
C VAL A 55 49.99 12.90 -24.75
N LEU A 56 50.52 13.37 -25.86
CA LEU A 56 51.95 13.48 -26.09
C LEU A 56 52.33 14.93 -26.39
N LYS A 57 53.15 15.52 -25.52
CA LYS A 57 53.52 16.94 -25.60
C LYS A 57 52.31 17.86 -25.75
N ASN A 58 51.31 17.64 -24.90
CA ASN A 58 50.03 18.31 -24.90
C ASN A 58 49.09 18.06 -26.10
N HIS A 59 49.50 17.25 -27.08
CA HIS A 59 48.65 16.94 -28.22
C HIS A 59 48.00 15.56 -28.06
N PHE A 60 46.79 15.44 -28.59
CA PHE A 60 46.04 14.18 -28.69
C PHE A 60 45.20 14.16 -29.95
N GLN A 61 44.81 12.97 -30.39
CA GLN A 61 43.97 12.80 -31.57
C GLN A 61 42.98 11.67 -31.36
N PHE A 62 41.69 11.93 -31.66
CA PHE A 62 40.67 10.90 -31.84
C PHE A 62 40.31 10.76 -33.32
N LYS A 63 40.04 9.52 -33.74
CA LYS A 63 39.59 9.18 -35.06
C LYS A 63 38.46 8.18 -34.99
N GLY A 64 37.39 8.40 -35.74
CA GLY A 64 36.27 7.51 -35.79
C GLY A 64 35.32 7.80 -36.92
N THR A 65 34.14 7.24 -36.87
CA THR A 65 33.10 7.45 -37.88
C THR A 65 31.83 7.91 -37.22
N LEU A 66 31.14 8.88 -37.82
CA LEU A 66 29.83 9.38 -37.41
C LEU A 66 28.90 9.36 -38.62
N THR A 67 27.61 9.11 -38.40
CA THR A 67 26.58 9.25 -39.43
C THR A 67 26.04 10.67 -39.52
N GLU A 68 26.03 11.37 -38.38
CA GLU A 68 25.52 12.73 -38.22
C GLU A 68 26.30 13.46 -37.12
N PRO A 69 26.12 14.78 -36.95
CA PRO A 69 26.65 15.51 -35.81
C PRO A 69 26.19 14.88 -34.48
N THR A 70 27.13 14.53 -33.61
CA THR A 70 26.88 13.70 -32.43
C THR A 70 27.42 14.39 -31.19
N LEU A 71 26.60 14.40 -30.12
CA LEU A 71 27.03 14.84 -28.78
C LEU A 71 28.02 13.83 -28.20
N VAL A 72 29.17 14.32 -27.78
CA VAL A 72 30.21 13.50 -27.14
C VAL A 72 30.60 14.06 -25.79
N PHE A 73 31.09 13.18 -24.92
CA PHE A 73 31.66 13.53 -23.64
C PHE A 73 33.17 13.26 -23.66
N LEU A 74 33.96 14.30 -23.44
CA LEU A 74 35.41 14.20 -23.30
C LEU A 74 35.78 14.34 -21.83
N THR A 75 36.59 13.43 -21.30
CA THR A 75 36.95 13.42 -19.86
C THR A 75 38.38 12.90 -19.65
N ARG A 76 38.99 13.27 -18.50
CA ARG A 76 40.26 12.71 -18.02
C ARG A 76 40.06 11.35 -17.31
N SER A 77 38.86 10.99 -16.95
CA SER A 77 38.56 9.74 -16.22
C SER A 77 37.90 8.71 -17.15
N PRO A 78 38.25 7.42 -17.05
CA PRO A 78 37.49 6.37 -17.70
C PRO A 78 36.08 6.16 -17.10
N HIS A 79 35.82 6.81 -15.98
CA HIS A 79 34.56 6.78 -15.21
C HIS A 79 33.95 8.18 -15.18
N PRO A 80 33.18 8.60 -16.22
CA PRO A 80 32.65 9.96 -16.34
C PRO A 80 31.73 10.35 -15.18
N GLU A 81 31.05 9.39 -14.56
CA GLU A 81 30.17 9.59 -13.39
C GLU A 81 30.93 10.02 -12.10
N ARG A 82 32.26 9.89 -12.09
CA ARG A 82 33.13 10.25 -10.95
C ARG A 82 34.06 11.41 -11.27
N ALA A 83 33.99 11.94 -12.49
CA ALA A 83 34.87 13.04 -12.91
C ALA A 83 34.50 14.33 -12.16
N ALA A 84 35.53 15.10 -11.75
CA ALA A 84 35.29 16.44 -11.25
C ALA A 84 34.73 17.35 -12.36
N GLU A 85 34.04 18.40 -11.99
CA GLU A 85 33.35 19.27 -12.95
C GLU A 85 34.29 19.94 -13.98
N SER A 86 35.54 20.17 -13.62
CA SER A 86 36.60 20.66 -14.47
C SER A 86 37.19 19.61 -15.41
N ASP A 87 37.00 18.33 -15.12
CA ASP A 87 37.66 17.21 -15.77
C ASP A 87 36.84 16.55 -16.90
N TYR A 88 35.70 17.12 -17.21
CA TYR A 88 34.89 16.70 -18.35
C TYR A 88 34.27 17.88 -19.07
N THR A 89 33.98 17.65 -20.34
CA THR A 89 33.17 18.55 -21.16
C THR A 89 32.33 17.79 -22.15
N GLN A 90 31.28 18.41 -22.63
CA GLN A 90 30.47 17.90 -23.73
C GLN A 90 30.57 18.85 -24.93
N MET A 91 30.61 18.29 -26.15
CA MET A 91 30.70 19.04 -27.39
C MET A 91 30.01 18.27 -28.49
N TYR A 92 29.71 18.94 -29.61
CA TYR A 92 29.17 18.30 -30.78
C TYR A 92 30.30 18.07 -31.82
N LEU A 93 30.59 16.80 -32.10
CA LEU A 93 31.48 16.44 -33.20
C LEU A 93 30.67 16.23 -34.48
N GLU A 94 31.27 16.63 -35.61
CA GLU A 94 30.76 16.41 -36.94
C GLU A 94 31.65 15.42 -37.71
N PRO A 95 31.13 14.74 -38.75
CA PRO A 95 31.90 13.81 -39.55
C PRO A 95 32.87 14.56 -40.51
N THR A 96 33.83 15.27 -39.93
CA THR A 96 34.83 16.11 -40.62
C THR A 96 36.13 16.21 -39.79
N LYS A 97 37.10 16.97 -40.29
CA LYS A 97 38.29 17.32 -39.50
C LYS A 97 37.98 18.50 -38.59
N MET A 98 38.31 18.34 -37.32
CA MET A 98 38.08 19.33 -36.30
C MET A 98 39.34 19.59 -35.49
N LYS A 99 39.48 20.81 -34.96
CA LYS A 99 40.58 21.21 -34.10
C LYS A 99 40.02 21.67 -32.74
N LEU A 100 40.50 21.08 -31.64
CA LEU A 100 40.09 21.34 -30.27
C LEU A 100 41.26 21.99 -29.51
N GLU A 101 41.05 23.17 -28.99
CA GLU A 101 42.06 23.92 -28.22
C GLU A 101 41.47 24.27 -26.84
N PHE A 102 42.16 23.89 -25.76
CA PHE A 102 41.80 24.29 -24.41
C PHE A 102 42.51 25.57 -24.00
N GLN A 103 41.75 26.47 -23.29
CA GLN A 103 42.27 27.78 -22.90
C GLN A 103 43.03 27.72 -21.56
N ASP A 104 42.67 26.79 -20.72
CA ASP A 104 43.26 26.53 -19.41
C ASP A 104 43.14 25.03 -19.08
N ASP A 105 43.31 24.66 -17.81
CA ASP A 105 43.23 23.26 -17.34
C ASP A 105 41.80 22.76 -17.13
N ASN A 106 40.79 23.63 -17.22
CA ASN A 106 39.37 23.25 -17.16
C ASN A 106 38.89 22.83 -18.56
N LEU A 107 38.50 21.57 -18.72
CA LEU A 107 38.04 21.03 -20.01
C LEU A 107 36.77 21.72 -20.53
N LYS A 108 36.03 22.49 -19.69
CA LYS A 108 34.89 23.29 -20.16
C LYS A 108 35.29 24.51 -21.00
N ASN A 109 36.54 25.00 -20.81
CA ASN A 109 37.05 26.17 -21.46
C ASN A 109 37.78 25.82 -22.75
N TYR A 110 37.03 25.42 -23.78
CA TYR A 110 37.59 25.00 -25.07
C TYR A 110 37.06 25.81 -26.23
N THR A 111 37.86 25.78 -27.32
CA THR A 111 37.44 26.24 -28.65
C THR A 111 37.50 25.05 -29.59
N LEU A 112 36.35 24.70 -30.22
CA LEU A 112 36.26 23.65 -31.22
C LEU A 112 36.03 24.32 -32.58
N ARG A 113 36.96 24.09 -33.54
CA ARG A 113 36.82 24.55 -34.90
C ARG A 113 36.49 23.36 -35.81
N GLY A 114 35.64 23.59 -36.81
CA GLY A 114 35.22 22.54 -37.75
C GLY A 114 33.93 21.82 -37.35
N SER A 115 33.29 22.22 -36.26
CA SER A 115 31.92 21.83 -35.94
C SER A 115 31.03 23.05 -35.91
N LYS A 116 30.08 23.09 -36.85
CA LYS A 116 29.07 24.15 -36.90
C LYS A 116 28.05 24.02 -35.77
N LEU A 117 27.63 22.78 -35.51
CA LEU A 117 26.64 22.51 -34.45
C LEU A 117 27.17 22.85 -33.04
N ASP A 118 28.49 22.61 -32.79
CA ASP A 118 29.08 23.02 -31.50
C ASP A 118 29.09 24.55 -31.34
N ALA A 119 29.35 25.28 -32.42
CA ALA A 119 29.29 26.74 -32.41
C ALA A 119 27.86 27.25 -32.16
N GLU A 120 26.86 26.67 -32.81
CA GLU A 120 25.43 26.99 -32.58
C GLU A 120 25.02 26.63 -31.18
N TYR A 121 25.44 25.49 -30.63
CA TYR A 121 25.19 25.08 -29.26
C TYR A 121 25.80 26.07 -28.26
N LYS A 122 27.05 26.50 -28.44
CA LYS A 122 27.69 27.49 -27.57
C LYS A 122 26.99 28.84 -27.61
N GLN A 123 26.55 29.27 -28.79
CA GLN A 123 25.78 30.51 -28.91
C GLN A 123 24.47 30.42 -28.12
N LEU A 124 23.72 29.32 -28.27
CA LEU A 124 22.49 29.08 -27.52
C LEU A 124 22.74 29.04 -26.00
N GLU A 125 23.82 28.39 -25.58
CA GLU A 125 24.17 28.31 -24.16
C GLU A 125 24.58 29.69 -23.60
N LEU A 126 25.24 30.53 -24.39
CA LEU A 126 25.54 31.91 -24.03
C LEU A 126 24.25 32.73 -23.83
N GLU A 127 23.29 32.61 -24.74
CA GLU A 127 21.97 33.27 -24.63
C GLU A 127 21.21 32.83 -23.37
N LYS A 128 21.31 31.55 -22.99
CA LYS A 128 20.71 31.00 -21.76
C LYS A 128 21.49 31.35 -20.49
N SER A 129 22.70 31.83 -20.59
CA SER A 129 23.58 32.05 -19.42
C SER A 129 22.99 33.00 -18.38
N ALA A 130 22.33 34.08 -18.84
CA ALA A 130 21.66 35.04 -17.96
C ALA A 130 20.49 34.41 -17.19
N ILE A 131 19.73 33.51 -17.85
CA ILE A 131 18.63 32.77 -17.23
C ILE A 131 19.17 31.82 -16.16
N ARG A 132 20.23 31.04 -16.47
CA ARG A 132 20.85 30.14 -15.51
C ARG A 132 21.35 30.90 -14.27
N LYS A 133 22.02 32.03 -14.50
CA LYS A 133 22.51 32.90 -13.42
C LYS A 133 21.37 33.39 -12.52
N GLY A 134 20.22 33.72 -13.11
CA GLY A 134 19.01 34.06 -12.36
C GLY A 134 18.38 32.87 -11.60
N MET A 135 18.54 31.64 -12.09
CA MET A 135 18.06 30.43 -11.45
C MET A 135 18.95 29.94 -10.29
N GLU A 136 20.22 30.33 -10.25
CA GLU A 136 21.20 29.88 -9.25
C GLU A 136 20.71 30.01 -7.80
N PRO A 137 20.19 31.17 -7.35
CA PRO A 137 19.67 31.33 -5.99
C PRO A 137 18.49 30.39 -5.69
N ILE A 138 17.63 30.16 -6.69
CA ILE A 138 16.46 29.27 -6.58
C ILE A 138 16.94 27.83 -6.44
N SER A 139 17.91 27.43 -7.27
CA SER A 139 18.48 26.08 -7.25
C SER A 139 19.16 25.78 -5.90
N GLN A 140 19.91 26.76 -5.35
CA GLN A 140 20.53 26.62 -4.03
C GLN A 140 19.49 26.53 -2.91
N ALA A 141 18.45 27.37 -2.94
CA ALA A 141 17.35 27.33 -1.98
C ALA A 141 16.59 26.00 -2.06
N TYR A 142 16.32 25.50 -3.26
CA TYR A 142 15.69 24.20 -3.47
C TYR A 142 16.56 23.05 -2.94
N ALA A 143 17.85 23.03 -3.28
CA ALA A 143 18.78 22.02 -2.80
C ALA A 143 18.86 21.97 -1.27
N ALA A 144 18.90 23.15 -0.61
CA ALA A 144 18.87 23.26 0.84
C ALA A 144 17.59 22.65 1.44
N LYS A 145 16.42 23.01 0.89
CA LYS A 145 15.12 22.47 1.35
C LYS A 145 14.97 20.97 1.08
N ASN A 146 15.45 20.52 -0.06
CA ASN A 146 15.43 19.08 -0.38
C ASN A 146 16.30 18.25 0.57
N LYS A 147 17.41 18.82 1.04
CA LYS A 147 18.26 18.21 2.06
C LYS A 147 17.55 18.11 3.41
N GLU A 148 16.83 19.18 3.82
CA GLU A 148 16.00 19.17 5.03
C GLU A 148 14.87 18.13 4.92
N TYR A 149 14.17 18.10 3.78
CA TYR A 149 13.12 17.13 3.50
C TYR A 149 13.62 15.68 3.60
N SER A 150 14.71 15.36 2.91
CA SER A 150 15.31 14.01 2.95
C SER A 150 15.82 13.62 4.35
N ARG A 151 16.16 14.59 5.19
CA ARG A 151 16.49 14.32 6.59
C ARG A 151 15.23 13.98 7.38
N ALA A 152 14.16 14.75 7.23
CA ALA A 152 12.89 14.51 7.91
C ALA A 152 12.27 13.16 7.52
N GLU A 153 12.37 12.75 6.25
CA GLU A 153 11.94 11.42 5.80
C GLU A 153 12.68 10.28 6.52
N ARG A 154 14.01 10.40 6.65
CA ARG A 154 14.81 9.40 7.37
C ARG A 154 14.48 9.35 8.87
N GLU A 155 14.22 10.51 9.47
CA GLU A 155 13.80 10.60 10.87
C GLU A 155 12.42 9.97 11.07
N LEU A 156 11.49 10.20 10.14
CA LEU A 156 10.17 9.57 10.14
C LEU A 156 10.27 8.04 10.02
N GLU A 157 11.04 7.54 9.07
CA GLU A 157 11.25 6.09 8.88
C GLU A 157 11.84 5.43 10.14
N ALA A 158 12.82 6.11 10.77
CA ALA A 158 13.44 5.62 12.01
C ALA A 158 12.42 5.59 13.17
N LEU A 159 11.54 6.61 13.24
CA LEU A 159 10.48 6.69 14.24
C LEU A 159 9.42 5.60 14.04
N GLU A 160 9.02 5.35 12.81
CA GLU A 160 8.07 4.27 12.47
C GLU A 160 8.62 2.90 12.86
N LYS A 161 9.90 2.63 12.58
CA LYS A 161 10.58 1.39 13.02
C LYS A 161 10.59 1.27 14.55
N LYS A 162 10.86 2.38 15.25
CA LYS A 162 10.83 2.41 16.72
C LYS A 162 9.43 2.15 17.28
N VAL A 163 8.41 2.77 16.71
CA VAL A 163 7.00 2.56 17.10
C VAL A 163 6.61 1.09 16.91
N LYS A 164 6.99 0.48 15.78
CA LYS A 164 6.74 -0.94 15.51
C LYS A 164 7.40 -1.83 16.58
N LEU A 165 8.68 -1.61 16.88
CA LEU A 165 9.42 -2.39 17.88
C LEU A 165 8.77 -2.26 19.26
N LEU A 166 8.45 -1.05 19.70
CA LEU A 166 7.78 -0.82 20.98
C LEU A 166 6.40 -1.48 21.06
N SER A 167 5.67 -1.51 19.94
CA SER A 167 4.38 -2.20 19.85
C SER A 167 4.54 -3.72 19.99
N GLU A 168 5.58 -4.30 19.37
CA GLU A 168 5.89 -5.73 19.49
C GLU A 168 6.34 -6.09 20.91
N GLU A 169 7.18 -5.28 21.53
CA GLU A 169 7.57 -5.44 22.93
C GLU A 169 6.37 -5.36 23.89
N ALA A 170 5.51 -4.34 23.71
CA ALA A 170 4.30 -4.20 24.50
C ALA A 170 3.35 -5.40 24.35
N ALA A 171 3.18 -5.92 23.12
CA ALA A 171 2.40 -7.13 22.86
C ALA A 171 3.01 -8.35 23.55
N SER A 172 4.33 -8.50 23.51
CA SER A 172 5.05 -9.58 24.19
C SER A 172 4.84 -9.53 25.72
N ILE A 173 4.91 -8.32 26.31
CA ILE A 173 4.64 -8.15 27.74
C ILE A 173 3.17 -8.46 28.05
N LYS A 174 2.23 -7.98 27.21
CA LYS A 174 0.80 -8.28 27.35
C LYS A 174 0.52 -9.78 27.33
N ASN A 175 1.19 -10.53 26.46
CA ASN A 175 0.99 -11.99 26.39
C ASN A 175 1.43 -12.71 27.67
N GLN A 176 2.28 -12.12 28.49
CA GLN A 176 2.66 -12.70 29.77
C GLN A 176 1.51 -12.73 30.80
N PHE A 177 0.47 -11.93 30.60
CA PHE A 177 -0.74 -11.97 31.42
C PHE A 177 -1.62 -13.20 31.11
N GLU A 178 -1.48 -13.82 29.93
CA GLU A 178 -2.39 -14.88 29.49
C GLU A 178 -2.50 -16.05 30.46
N PRO A 179 -1.40 -16.64 30.99
CA PRO A 179 -1.51 -17.74 31.95
C PRO A 179 -2.23 -17.35 33.25
N PHE A 180 -2.10 -16.10 33.67
CA PHE A 180 -2.78 -15.57 34.85
C PHE A 180 -4.26 -15.36 34.59
N ASN A 181 -4.60 -14.81 33.41
CA ASN A 181 -5.99 -14.62 32.96
C ASN A 181 -6.73 -15.95 32.81
N GLU A 182 -6.07 -16.95 32.22
CA GLU A 182 -6.63 -18.31 32.12
C GLU A 182 -6.89 -18.92 33.49
N ARG A 183 -5.95 -18.79 34.43
CA ARG A 183 -6.13 -19.30 35.79
C ARG A 183 -7.24 -18.57 36.54
N ALA A 184 -7.31 -17.25 36.39
CA ALA A 184 -8.43 -16.47 36.99
C ALA A 184 -9.78 -16.92 36.39
N ALA A 185 -9.83 -17.13 35.05
CA ALA A 185 -11.02 -17.62 34.39
C ALA A 185 -11.46 -19.01 34.91
N GLN A 186 -10.50 -19.93 35.13
CA GLN A 186 -10.80 -21.25 35.71
C GLN A 186 -11.38 -21.14 37.12
N ILE A 187 -10.85 -20.23 37.93
CA ILE A 187 -11.39 -19.97 39.31
C ILE A 187 -12.80 -19.44 39.20
N ASP A 188 -13.05 -18.43 38.36
CA ASP A 188 -14.39 -17.86 38.15
C ASP A 188 -15.38 -18.93 37.68
N MET A 189 -15.02 -19.75 36.71
CA MET A 189 -15.85 -20.82 36.16
C MET A 189 -16.17 -21.90 37.23
N THR A 190 -15.19 -22.21 38.09
CA THR A 190 -15.39 -23.12 39.23
C THR A 190 -16.35 -22.55 40.25
N PHE A 191 -16.19 -21.27 40.55
CA PHE A 191 -17.11 -20.57 41.46
C PHE A 191 -18.53 -20.55 40.89
N ILE A 192 -18.74 -20.15 39.65
CA ILE A 192 -20.04 -20.10 38.97
C ILE A 192 -20.76 -21.44 39.08
N LYS A 193 -20.04 -22.56 38.78
CA LYS A 193 -20.61 -23.92 38.80
C LYS A 193 -21.00 -24.36 40.22
N ASN A 194 -20.20 -24.01 41.22
CA ASN A 194 -20.38 -24.49 42.60
C ASN A 194 -21.34 -23.60 43.44
N HIS A 195 -21.61 -22.36 42.98
CA HIS A 195 -22.41 -21.39 43.69
C HIS A 195 -23.57 -20.82 42.85
N PRO A 196 -24.49 -21.67 42.33
CA PRO A 196 -25.59 -21.22 41.47
C PRO A 196 -26.64 -20.32 42.16
N GLN A 197 -26.58 -20.22 43.47
CA GLN A 197 -27.47 -19.34 44.28
C GLN A 197 -26.79 -18.02 44.67
N SER A 198 -25.51 -17.84 44.30
CA SER A 198 -24.79 -16.62 44.61
C SER A 198 -25.07 -15.52 43.59
N PHE A 199 -25.37 -14.31 44.05
CA PHE A 199 -25.52 -13.11 43.19
C PHE A 199 -24.19 -12.70 42.53
N LEU A 200 -23.05 -13.24 42.99
CA LEU A 200 -21.76 -13.05 42.33
C LEU A 200 -21.64 -13.89 41.04
N SER A 201 -22.30 -15.04 40.95
CA SER A 201 -22.20 -15.95 39.81
C SER A 201 -22.66 -15.32 38.49
N PRO A 202 -23.81 -14.63 38.39
CA PRO A 202 -24.16 -13.96 37.13
C PRO A 202 -23.23 -12.78 36.83
N TYR A 203 -22.72 -12.06 37.82
CA TYR A 203 -21.71 -11.03 37.60
C TYR A 203 -20.46 -11.61 36.93
N LEU A 204 -19.89 -12.69 37.46
CA LEU A 204 -18.73 -13.36 36.89
C LEU A 204 -19.03 -13.92 35.49
N LEU A 205 -20.19 -14.55 35.30
CA LEU A 205 -20.60 -15.12 34.01
C LEU A 205 -20.68 -14.05 32.94
N MET A 206 -21.14 -12.85 33.22
CA MET A 206 -21.24 -11.75 32.29
C MET A 206 -19.87 -11.39 31.67
N PHE A 207 -18.78 -11.47 32.43
CA PHE A 207 -17.42 -11.26 31.92
C PHE A 207 -16.83 -12.45 31.17
N ARG A 208 -17.41 -13.65 31.33
CA ARG A 208 -16.93 -14.90 30.72
C ARG A 208 -17.70 -15.29 29.45
N MET A 209 -18.91 -14.73 29.25
CA MET A 209 -19.79 -15.09 28.13
C MET A 209 -19.11 -15.00 26.75
N ASN A 210 -18.23 -14.02 26.57
CA ASN A 210 -17.55 -13.84 25.29
C ASN A 210 -16.58 -14.98 24.91
N ASN A 211 -16.19 -15.80 25.90
CA ASN A 211 -15.30 -16.95 25.76
C ASN A 211 -16.03 -18.29 25.89
N LEU A 212 -17.36 -18.27 26.00
CA LEU A 212 -18.21 -19.45 26.10
C LEU A 212 -19.12 -19.56 24.87
N SER A 213 -19.45 -20.77 24.47
CA SER A 213 -20.49 -20.97 23.47
C SER A 213 -21.87 -20.52 24.01
N LEU A 214 -22.80 -20.27 23.09
CA LEU A 214 -24.18 -19.96 23.47
C LEU A 214 -24.78 -21.05 24.34
N GLU A 215 -24.58 -22.33 23.97
CA GLU A 215 -25.06 -23.51 24.68
C GLU A 215 -24.46 -23.60 26.09
N GLU A 216 -23.16 -23.40 26.23
CA GLU A 216 -22.51 -23.40 27.56
C GLU A 216 -23.01 -22.29 28.45
N THR A 217 -23.19 -21.09 27.91
CA THR A 217 -23.71 -19.93 28.64
C THR A 217 -25.17 -20.19 29.09
N GLU A 218 -26.01 -20.73 28.19
CA GLU A 218 -27.38 -21.11 28.48
C GLU A 218 -27.46 -22.13 29.59
N LYS A 219 -26.63 -23.18 29.55
CA LYS A 219 -26.55 -24.24 30.53
C LYS A 219 -26.17 -23.70 31.91
N LEU A 220 -25.16 -22.83 31.99
CA LEU A 220 -24.75 -22.21 33.26
C LEU A 220 -25.85 -21.29 33.82
N PHE A 221 -26.44 -20.45 32.95
CA PHE A 221 -27.52 -19.55 33.37
C PHE A 221 -28.78 -20.30 33.80
N ALA A 222 -29.18 -21.36 33.13
CA ALA A 222 -30.30 -22.19 33.53
C ALA A 222 -30.09 -22.90 34.89
N GLY A 223 -28.82 -23.16 35.27
CA GLY A 223 -28.45 -23.71 36.57
C GLY A 223 -28.60 -22.74 37.74
N PHE A 224 -28.74 -21.43 37.51
CA PHE A 224 -28.91 -20.46 38.57
C PHE A 224 -30.32 -20.56 39.22
N SER A 225 -30.41 -20.21 40.52
CA SER A 225 -31.70 -20.09 41.16
C SER A 225 -32.57 -19.02 40.50
N LYS A 226 -33.89 -19.14 40.63
CA LYS A 226 -34.84 -18.15 40.06
C LYS A 226 -34.60 -16.73 40.57
N GLU A 227 -34.19 -16.60 41.84
CA GLU A 227 -33.85 -15.32 42.45
C GLU A 227 -32.64 -14.69 41.79
N VAL A 228 -31.58 -15.48 41.53
CA VAL A 228 -30.38 -15.04 40.84
C VAL A 228 -30.64 -14.72 39.39
N GLN A 229 -31.45 -15.52 38.65
CA GLN A 229 -31.84 -15.25 37.25
C GLN A 229 -32.61 -13.91 37.13
N ASN A 230 -33.43 -13.57 38.14
CA ASN A 230 -34.22 -12.33 38.17
C ASN A 230 -33.45 -11.12 38.73
N SER A 231 -32.20 -11.29 39.16
CA SER A 231 -31.31 -10.20 39.55
C SER A 231 -30.98 -9.28 38.38
N ARG A 232 -30.39 -8.11 38.65
CA ARG A 232 -29.93 -7.18 37.61
C ARG A 232 -29.01 -7.90 36.58
N PHE A 233 -27.94 -8.53 37.04
CA PHE A 233 -27.02 -9.23 36.16
C PHE A 233 -27.64 -10.46 35.51
N GLY A 234 -28.55 -11.14 36.15
CA GLY A 234 -29.32 -12.24 35.58
C GLY A 234 -30.19 -11.78 34.40
N LYS A 235 -30.86 -10.64 34.52
CA LYS A 235 -31.63 -10.03 33.43
C LYS A 235 -30.72 -9.59 32.27
N ASP A 236 -29.59 -8.96 32.57
CA ASP A 236 -28.60 -8.54 31.57
C ASP A 236 -28.08 -9.74 30.76
N ILE A 237 -27.81 -10.89 31.41
CA ILE A 237 -27.43 -12.15 30.77
C ILE A 237 -28.56 -12.67 29.88
N SER A 238 -29.80 -12.69 30.41
CA SER A 238 -30.97 -13.16 29.67
C SER A 238 -31.18 -12.37 28.38
N GLU A 239 -30.99 -11.05 28.41
CA GLU A 239 -31.07 -10.18 27.24
C GLU A 239 -29.96 -10.51 26.24
N LYS A 240 -28.70 -10.63 26.67
CA LYS A 240 -27.58 -11.00 25.82
C LYS A 240 -27.72 -12.41 25.20
N LEU A 241 -28.29 -13.36 25.94
CA LEU A 241 -28.60 -14.69 25.42
C LEU A 241 -29.69 -14.60 24.32
N ALA A 242 -30.70 -13.76 24.49
CA ALA A 242 -31.72 -13.54 23.46
C ALA A 242 -31.11 -12.90 22.17
N GLU A 243 -30.24 -11.90 22.33
CA GLU A 243 -29.50 -11.31 21.23
C GLU A 243 -28.60 -12.34 20.52
N SER A 244 -27.88 -13.17 21.28
CA SER A 244 -27.00 -14.22 20.73
C SER A 244 -27.80 -15.30 19.98
N ARG A 245 -28.99 -15.65 20.46
CA ARG A 245 -29.88 -16.60 19.78
C ARG A 245 -30.39 -16.08 18.45
N SER A 246 -30.68 -14.78 18.34
CA SER A 246 -31.13 -14.17 17.06
C SER A 246 -30.03 -14.17 16.03
N GLY A 247 -28.77 -14.03 16.44
CA GLY A 247 -27.59 -14.09 15.58
C GLY A 247 -26.99 -15.48 15.38
N ALA A 248 -27.63 -16.55 15.86
CA ALA A 248 -27.08 -17.91 15.80
C ALA A 248 -27.21 -18.53 14.40
N VAL A 249 -26.30 -19.47 14.08
CA VAL A 249 -26.37 -20.27 12.86
C VAL A 249 -27.72 -21.02 12.78
N GLY A 250 -28.32 -21.06 11.62
CA GLY A 250 -29.64 -21.63 11.35
C GLY A 250 -30.81 -20.67 11.58
N LYS A 251 -30.58 -19.46 12.04
CA LYS A 251 -31.63 -18.44 12.22
C LYS A 251 -31.69 -17.50 11.01
N THR A 252 -32.88 -16.95 10.77
CA THR A 252 -33.05 -15.86 9.82
C THR A 252 -32.31 -14.62 10.31
N ALA A 253 -31.44 -14.07 9.48
CA ALA A 253 -30.64 -12.90 9.78
C ALA A 253 -31.55 -11.69 10.05
N PRO A 254 -31.41 -10.98 11.19
CA PRO A 254 -32.12 -9.74 11.44
C PRO A 254 -31.88 -8.72 10.34
N VAL A 255 -32.97 -8.18 9.78
CA VAL A 255 -32.88 -7.15 8.73
C VAL A 255 -32.59 -5.81 9.39
N PHE A 256 -31.64 -5.07 8.82
CA PHE A 256 -31.37 -3.68 9.16
C PHE A 256 -31.42 -2.80 7.91
N SER A 257 -31.70 -1.53 8.13
CA SER A 257 -31.67 -0.50 7.09
C SER A 257 -30.89 0.71 7.60
N THR A 258 -29.98 1.20 6.82
CA THR A 258 -29.09 2.30 7.19
C THR A 258 -28.60 3.04 5.94
N THR A 259 -27.60 3.90 6.10
CA THR A 259 -26.96 4.63 5.02
C THR A 259 -25.53 4.11 4.84
N ASP A 260 -25.12 3.84 3.60
CA ASP A 260 -23.77 3.40 3.32
C ASP A 260 -22.77 4.57 3.34
N ILE A 261 -21.48 4.24 3.19
CA ILE A 261 -20.38 5.21 3.20
C ILE A 261 -20.50 6.28 2.09
N GLU A 262 -21.25 6.00 1.03
CA GLU A 262 -21.50 6.94 -0.08
C GLU A 262 -22.76 7.81 0.17
N GLY A 263 -23.42 7.67 1.30
CA GLY A 263 -24.66 8.37 1.64
C GLY A 263 -25.91 7.77 1.02
N LYS A 264 -25.85 6.55 0.45
CA LYS A 264 -26.97 5.85 -0.16
C LYS A 264 -27.69 4.96 0.84
N ALA A 265 -29.01 4.88 0.72
CA ALA A 265 -29.79 3.94 1.53
C ALA A 265 -29.37 2.49 1.19
N LEU A 266 -29.19 1.66 2.24
CA LEU A 266 -28.82 0.26 2.16
C LEU A 266 -29.66 -0.54 3.15
N SER A 267 -30.25 -1.63 2.68
CA SER A 267 -30.89 -2.61 3.54
C SER A 267 -30.30 -4.00 3.28
N LEU A 268 -30.18 -4.81 4.33
CA LEU A 268 -29.76 -6.20 4.15
C LEU A 268 -30.71 -6.97 3.19
N SER A 269 -31.98 -6.59 3.15
CA SER A 269 -32.97 -7.18 2.24
C SER A 269 -32.64 -6.99 0.76
N ASP A 270 -31.87 -5.95 0.40
CA ASP A 270 -31.48 -5.66 -1.00
C ASP A 270 -30.50 -6.70 -1.56
N PHE A 271 -29.95 -7.52 -0.69
CA PHE A 271 -28.99 -8.58 -1.04
C PHE A 271 -29.62 -9.98 -1.06
N ARG A 272 -30.93 -10.11 -1.04
CA ARG A 272 -31.60 -11.41 -1.22
C ARG A 272 -31.16 -12.04 -2.55
N GLY A 273 -30.97 -13.36 -2.55
CA GLY A 273 -30.42 -14.08 -3.70
C GLY A 273 -28.89 -14.12 -3.78
N LYS A 274 -28.18 -13.45 -2.85
CA LYS A 274 -26.72 -13.49 -2.73
C LYS A 274 -26.30 -14.10 -1.40
N TYR A 275 -25.08 -14.64 -1.39
CA TYR A 275 -24.37 -14.91 -0.13
C TYR A 275 -23.78 -13.59 0.39
N VAL A 276 -24.05 -13.26 1.64
CA VAL A 276 -23.62 -12.00 2.25
C VAL A 276 -22.74 -12.29 3.47
N LEU A 277 -21.55 -11.75 3.49
CA LEU A 277 -20.69 -11.71 4.67
C LEU A 277 -20.86 -10.36 5.37
N LEU A 278 -21.44 -10.36 6.56
CA LEU A 278 -21.38 -9.21 7.43
C LEU A 278 -20.04 -9.26 8.17
N ASP A 279 -19.19 -8.26 7.96
CA ASP A 279 -17.89 -8.11 8.62
C ASP A 279 -17.98 -6.99 9.66
N PHE A 280 -18.07 -7.37 10.93
CA PHE A 280 -18.08 -6.43 12.06
C PHE A 280 -16.65 -6.08 12.45
N TRP A 281 -16.28 -4.82 12.26
CA TRP A 281 -14.92 -4.33 12.39
C TRP A 281 -14.85 -2.91 12.96
N ALA A 282 -13.65 -2.33 13.06
CA ALA A 282 -13.45 -0.91 13.37
C ALA A 282 -12.10 -0.41 12.83
N SER A 283 -11.98 0.89 12.61
CA SER A 283 -10.74 1.53 12.15
C SER A 283 -9.57 1.37 13.14
N TRP A 284 -9.87 1.26 14.41
CA TRP A 284 -8.92 1.04 15.50
C TRP A 284 -8.62 -0.45 15.78
N CYS A 285 -9.38 -1.36 15.18
CA CYS A 285 -9.23 -2.81 15.37
C CYS A 285 -8.07 -3.36 14.52
N VAL A 286 -6.88 -3.44 15.11
CA VAL A 286 -5.68 -3.95 14.42
C VAL A 286 -5.87 -5.36 13.84
N PRO A 287 -6.41 -6.37 14.57
CA PRO A 287 -6.63 -7.69 13.99
C PRO A 287 -7.64 -7.69 12.85
N CYS A 288 -8.70 -6.85 12.89
CA CYS A 288 -9.64 -6.69 11.79
C CYS A 288 -8.93 -6.23 10.51
N ARG A 289 -8.15 -5.15 10.61
CA ARG A 289 -7.42 -4.57 9.49
C ARG A 289 -6.36 -5.52 8.92
N LYS A 290 -5.72 -6.33 9.75
CA LYS A 290 -4.81 -7.40 9.29
C LYS A 290 -5.53 -8.47 8.48
N GLY A 291 -6.82 -8.69 8.70
CA GLY A 291 -7.66 -9.62 7.93
C GLY A 291 -8.12 -9.08 6.56
N ASN A 292 -8.09 -7.75 6.34
CA ASN A 292 -8.62 -7.14 5.12
C ASN A 292 -7.99 -7.68 3.81
N PRO A 293 -6.67 -7.91 3.71
CA PRO A 293 -6.09 -8.50 2.50
C PRO A 293 -6.65 -9.91 2.17
N HIS A 294 -7.03 -10.68 3.18
CA HIS A 294 -7.68 -11.98 3.00
C HIS A 294 -9.12 -11.80 2.47
N LEU A 295 -9.90 -10.89 3.05
CA LEU A 295 -11.25 -10.59 2.59
C LEU A 295 -11.28 -10.04 1.15
N ILE A 296 -10.29 -9.23 0.76
CA ILE A 296 -10.13 -8.75 -0.62
C ILE A 296 -10.00 -9.93 -1.59
N LYS A 297 -9.16 -10.93 -1.27
CA LYS A 297 -8.97 -12.12 -2.11
C LYS A 297 -10.27 -12.92 -2.23
N LEU A 298 -10.98 -13.16 -1.13
CA LEU A 298 -12.27 -13.85 -1.14
C LEU A 298 -13.30 -13.10 -1.97
N TYR A 299 -13.39 -11.78 -1.81
CA TYR A 299 -14.34 -10.97 -2.56
C TYR A 299 -14.06 -11.01 -4.06
N GLN A 300 -12.79 -10.85 -4.46
CA GLN A 300 -12.39 -10.95 -5.87
C GLN A 300 -12.71 -12.32 -6.47
N GLN A 301 -12.51 -13.40 -5.70
CA GLN A 301 -12.76 -14.77 -6.14
C GLN A 301 -14.25 -15.09 -6.31
N TYR A 302 -15.12 -14.56 -5.44
CA TYR A 302 -16.50 -15.01 -5.33
C TYR A 302 -17.56 -13.96 -5.72
N LYS A 303 -17.20 -12.69 -5.89
CA LYS A 303 -18.15 -11.62 -6.28
C LYS A 303 -18.99 -11.98 -7.51
N SER A 304 -18.37 -12.50 -8.56
CA SER A 304 -19.05 -12.89 -9.80
C SER A 304 -20.00 -14.09 -9.62
N LYS A 305 -19.88 -14.82 -8.52
CA LYS A 305 -20.71 -15.97 -8.14
C LYS A 305 -21.85 -15.59 -7.17
N GLY A 306 -22.11 -14.29 -6.99
CA GLY A 306 -23.17 -13.82 -6.11
C GLY A 306 -22.76 -13.68 -4.64
N PHE A 307 -21.50 -13.44 -4.36
CA PHE A 307 -21.00 -13.11 -3.01
C PHE A 307 -20.89 -11.60 -2.82
N GLU A 308 -21.30 -11.12 -1.64
CA GLU A 308 -21.18 -9.71 -1.24
C GLU A 308 -20.64 -9.61 0.18
N ILE A 309 -19.93 -8.50 0.46
CA ILE A 309 -19.48 -8.15 1.82
C ILE A 309 -20.13 -6.84 2.23
N ILE A 310 -20.60 -6.77 3.47
CA ILE A 310 -21.04 -5.53 4.12
C ILE A 310 -20.20 -5.36 5.37
N GLY A 311 -19.28 -4.38 5.34
CA GLY A 311 -18.50 -3.99 6.51
C GLY A 311 -19.33 -3.12 7.45
N ILE A 312 -19.53 -3.58 8.69
CA ILE A 312 -20.26 -2.87 9.75
C ILE A 312 -19.24 -2.34 10.73
N ALA A 313 -19.04 -1.03 10.75
CA ALA A 313 -17.95 -0.41 11.50
C ALA A 313 -18.42 0.15 12.85
N ASP A 314 -17.67 -0.12 13.92
CA ASP A 314 -17.80 0.48 15.24
C ASP A 314 -17.00 1.80 15.34
N ASP A 315 -17.34 2.75 14.49
CA ASP A 315 -16.69 4.05 14.37
C ASP A 315 -17.69 5.22 14.36
N ASP A 316 -18.90 5.02 14.90
CA ASP A 316 -19.98 6.02 14.90
C ASP A 316 -19.56 7.36 15.52
N SER A 317 -18.65 7.33 16.49
CA SER A 317 -18.12 8.54 17.15
C SER A 317 -17.00 9.23 16.38
N LYS A 318 -16.42 8.58 15.37
CA LYS A 318 -15.25 9.06 14.58
C LYS A 318 -15.34 8.62 13.11
N PRO A 319 -16.38 9.04 12.37
CA PRO A 319 -16.61 8.60 11.00
C PRO A 319 -15.43 8.93 10.06
N GLU A 320 -14.69 10.00 10.34
CA GLU A 320 -13.52 10.39 9.57
C GLU A 320 -12.39 9.34 9.63
N LYS A 321 -12.25 8.62 10.75
CA LYS A 321 -11.27 7.53 10.87
C LYS A 321 -11.70 6.31 10.09
N TRP A 322 -13.00 6.02 10.08
CA TRP A 322 -13.59 4.96 9.27
C TRP A 322 -13.34 5.18 7.77
N HIS A 323 -13.66 6.37 7.24
CA HIS A 323 -13.39 6.73 5.86
C HIS A 323 -11.92 6.53 5.49
N LYS A 324 -11.02 7.05 6.34
CA LYS A 324 -9.57 6.91 6.12
C LYS A 324 -9.12 5.44 6.15
N ALA A 325 -9.65 4.62 7.03
CA ALA A 325 -9.29 3.21 7.12
C ALA A 325 -9.79 2.43 5.90
N VAL A 326 -11.01 2.70 5.40
CA VAL A 326 -11.53 2.09 4.17
C VAL A 326 -10.65 2.41 2.96
N GLU A 327 -10.18 3.65 2.84
CA GLU A 327 -9.26 4.07 1.79
C GLU A 327 -7.87 3.42 1.93
N GLN A 328 -7.28 3.48 3.13
CA GLN A 328 -5.94 2.94 3.39
C GLN A 328 -5.83 1.43 3.20
N ASP A 329 -6.89 0.69 3.54
CA ASP A 329 -6.92 -0.77 3.45
C ASP A 329 -7.46 -1.25 2.09
N GLU A 330 -7.79 -0.32 1.16
CA GLU A 330 -8.32 -0.59 -0.18
C GLU A 330 -9.59 -1.45 -0.19
N ILE A 331 -10.40 -1.35 0.88
CA ILE A 331 -11.62 -2.15 1.07
C ILE A 331 -12.89 -1.46 0.53
N GLY A 332 -12.80 -0.29 -0.07
CA GLY A 332 -13.93 0.40 -0.73
C GLY A 332 -14.56 -0.34 -1.92
N ILE A 333 -14.12 -1.58 -2.18
CA ILE A 333 -14.63 -2.44 -3.26
C ILE A 333 -15.94 -3.17 -2.90
N TRP A 334 -16.35 -3.16 -1.64
CA TRP A 334 -17.63 -3.66 -1.14
C TRP A 334 -18.39 -2.60 -0.33
N LYS A 335 -19.53 -2.96 0.25
CA LYS A 335 -20.39 -2.02 0.99
C LYS A 335 -19.92 -1.80 2.43
N HIS A 336 -20.03 -0.57 2.90
CA HIS A 336 -19.66 -0.19 4.26
C HIS A 336 -20.76 0.63 4.91
N VAL A 337 -21.07 0.31 6.18
CA VAL A 337 -22.02 1.03 7.01
C VAL A 337 -21.45 1.22 8.42
N LEU A 338 -21.94 2.21 9.15
CA LEU A 338 -21.72 2.33 10.59
C LEU A 338 -22.69 1.41 11.33
N ARG A 339 -22.35 0.96 12.55
CA ARG A 339 -23.19 0.06 13.33
C ARG A 339 -24.48 0.70 13.84
N GLY A 340 -24.55 2.04 13.88
CA GLY A 340 -25.73 2.80 14.25
C GLY A 340 -25.84 3.13 15.76
N ALA A 341 -24.73 3.06 16.52
CA ALA A 341 -24.68 3.55 17.90
C ALA A 341 -24.55 5.08 17.91
N LYS A 342 -25.48 5.78 18.56
CA LYS A 342 -25.42 7.24 18.69
C LYS A 342 -25.05 7.63 20.11
N PHE A 343 -24.13 8.57 20.24
CA PHE A 343 -23.72 9.14 21.51
C PHE A 343 -24.21 10.58 21.62
N ASP A 344 -25.05 10.88 22.63
CA ASP A 344 -25.61 12.22 22.83
C ASP A 344 -24.74 13.12 23.75
N GLY A 345 -23.55 12.68 24.12
CA GLY A 345 -22.64 13.33 25.05
C GLY A 345 -22.75 12.78 26.49
N THR A 346 -23.77 12.02 26.80
CA THR A 346 -24.03 11.45 28.14
C THR A 346 -24.31 9.94 28.03
N ASN A 347 -25.15 9.53 27.09
CA ASN A 347 -25.61 8.16 26.92
C ASN A 347 -25.45 7.67 25.49
N PHE A 348 -25.36 6.35 25.31
CA PHE A 348 -25.45 5.71 24.02
C PHE A 348 -26.89 5.33 23.70
N ASP A 349 -27.43 5.87 22.60
CA ASP A 349 -28.64 5.31 21.98
C ASP A 349 -28.22 4.15 21.07
N LEU A 350 -28.62 2.94 21.46
CA LEU A 350 -28.33 1.69 20.77
C LEU A 350 -29.57 1.11 20.08
N SER A 351 -30.59 1.92 19.85
CA SER A 351 -31.88 1.48 19.26
C SER A 351 -31.70 1.03 17.81
N GLN A 352 -30.69 1.59 17.11
CA GLN A 352 -30.34 1.24 15.72
C GLN A 352 -29.06 0.41 15.61
N ASP A 353 -28.51 -0.05 16.74
CA ASP A 353 -27.26 -0.80 16.77
C ASP A 353 -27.42 -2.19 16.17
N VAL A 354 -26.87 -2.36 14.96
CA VAL A 354 -26.92 -3.62 14.20
C VAL A 354 -26.24 -4.77 14.96
N THR A 355 -25.22 -4.49 15.78
CA THR A 355 -24.47 -5.53 16.51
C THR A 355 -25.36 -6.32 17.48
N LYS A 356 -26.37 -5.68 18.08
CA LYS A 356 -27.30 -6.33 19.01
C LYS A 356 -28.12 -7.44 18.35
N GLY A 357 -28.68 -7.18 17.15
CA GLY A 357 -29.46 -8.17 16.42
C GLY A 357 -28.67 -9.44 16.09
N TYR A 358 -27.37 -9.33 16.01
CA TYR A 358 -26.46 -10.44 15.71
C TYR A 358 -25.70 -10.96 16.94
N GLY A 359 -25.95 -10.42 18.13
CA GLY A 359 -25.22 -10.81 19.35
C GLY A 359 -23.70 -10.65 19.21
N VAL A 360 -23.24 -9.57 18.56
CA VAL A 360 -21.82 -9.28 18.37
C VAL A 360 -21.30 -8.47 19.56
N SER A 361 -20.42 -9.08 20.33
CA SER A 361 -19.83 -8.50 21.57
C SER A 361 -18.33 -8.22 21.45
N SER A 362 -17.69 -8.69 20.39
CA SER A 362 -16.25 -8.49 20.16
C SER A 362 -15.91 -8.41 18.68
N LEU A 363 -14.78 -7.76 18.36
CA LEU A 363 -14.26 -7.59 16.99
C LEU A 363 -12.91 -8.31 16.83
N PRO A 364 -12.60 -8.87 15.67
CA PRO A 364 -13.46 -9.05 14.50
C PRO A 364 -14.52 -10.14 14.70
N THR A 365 -15.72 -9.92 14.14
CA THR A 365 -16.75 -10.97 14.01
C THR A 365 -17.29 -10.95 12.60
N LYS A 366 -17.44 -12.13 11.98
CA LYS A 366 -17.98 -12.28 10.64
C LYS A 366 -19.20 -13.20 10.67
N VAL A 367 -20.27 -12.84 9.96
CA VAL A 367 -21.51 -13.61 9.87
C VAL A 367 -21.84 -13.85 8.42
N LEU A 368 -21.85 -15.13 8.00
CA LEU A 368 -22.17 -15.52 6.63
C LEU A 368 -23.65 -15.87 6.52
N ILE A 369 -24.34 -15.27 5.58
CA ILE A 369 -25.78 -15.38 5.30
C ILE A 369 -25.96 -15.96 3.92
N ASP A 370 -26.90 -16.91 3.78
CA ASP A 370 -27.24 -17.52 2.49
C ASP A 370 -28.22 -16.64 1.66
N PRO A 371 -28.50 -17.01 0.38
CA PRO A 371 -29.42 -16.28 -0.49
C PRO A 371 -30.85 -16.17 0.05
N GLN A 372 -31.28 -17.05 0.95
CA GLN A 372 -32.59 -17.05 1.60
C GLN A 372 -32.60 -16.14 2.84
N GLY A 373 -31.42 -15.66 3.26
CA GLY A 373 -31.25 -14.80 4.42
C GLY A 373 -31.10 -15.58 5.73
N VAL A 374 -30.68 -16.83 5.67
CA VAL A 374 -30.38 -17.65 6.84
C VAL A 374 -28.89 -17.53 7.18
N ILE A 375 -28.55 -17.40 8.45
CA ILE A 375 -27.17 -17.41 8.91
C ILE A 375 -26.64 -18.84 8.80
N ILE A 376 -25.59 -19.02 8.00
CA ILE A 376 -24.98 -20.34 7.73
C ILE A 376 -23.56 -20.49 8.29
N GLY A 377 -23.00 -19.40 8.85
CA GLY A 377 -21.68 -19.43 9.46
C GLY A 377 -21.42 -18.20 10.34
N ARG A 378 -20.58 -18.37 11.35
CA ARG A 378 -20.12 -17.31 12.23
C ARG A 378 -18.65 -17.53 12.56
N TYR A 379 -17.82 -16.50 12.40
CA TYR A 379 -16.35 -16.62 12.46
C TYR A 379 -15.78 -15.48 13.30
N GLY A 380 -14.71 -15.75 14.05
CA GLY A 380 -14.13 -14.80 15.00
C GLY A 380 -14.99 -14.57 16.23
N GLY A 381 -14.83 -13.45 16.91
CA GLY A 381 -15.65 -13.08 18.07
C GLY A 381 -15.47 -13.95 19.30
N GLY A 382 -14.29 -14.56 19.49
CA GLY A 382 -13.98 -15.42 20.63
C GLY A 382 -14.55 -16.85 20.52
N ASN A 383 -15.78 -17.01 20.04
CA ASN A 383 -16.50 -18.28 19.96
C ASN A 383 -16.84 -18.71 18.52
N GLY A 384 -16.47 -17.91 17.53
CA GLY A 384 -16.70 -18.23 16.13
C GLY A 384 -15.63 -19.17 15.55
N GLY A 385 -15.90 -19.67 14.34
CA GLY A 385 -14.94 -20.42 13.56
C GLY A 385 -13.74 -19.58 13.12
N SER A 386 -12.72 -20.27 12.61
CA SER A 386 -11.54 -19.61 12.05
C SER A 386 -11.75 -19.08 10.63
N ASP A 387 -10.82 -18.28 10.12
CA ASP A 387 -10.84 -17.80 8.73
C ASP A 387 -10.72 -18.97 7.74
N GLU A 388 -10.00 -20.05 8.06
CA GLU A 388 -9.93 -21.27 7.25
C GLU A 388 -11.28 -21.98 7.15
N GLN A 389 -12.10 -21.93 8.21
CA GLN A 389 -13.46 -22.47 8.18
C GLN A 389 -14.40 -21.60 7.34
N LEU A 390 -14.20 -20.27 7.31
CA LEU A 390 -14.89 -19.37 6.38
C LEU A 390 -14.54 -19.72 4.93
N ASP A 391 -13.27 -19.91 4.64
CA ASP A 391 -12.79 -20.27 3.28
C ASP A 391 -13.41 -21.59 2.82
N ALA A 392 -13.37 -22.61 3.68
CA ALA A 392 -13.98 -23.91 3.39
C ALA A 392 -15.47 -23.80 3.12
N LYS A 393 -16.19 -22.97 3.92
CA LYS A 393 -17.63 -22.77 3.75
C LYS A 393 -17.97 -22.03 2.46
N LEU A 394 -17.22 -20.98 2.12
CA LEU A 394 -17.40 -20.27 0.86
C LEU A 394 -17.11 -21.16 -0.35
N ALA A 395 -16.06 -21.97 -0.29
CA ALA A 395 -15.75 -22.95 -1.34
C ALA A 395 -16.83 -24.04 -1.49
N GLU A 396 -17.50 -24.43 -0.40
CA GLU A 396 -18.62 -25.37 -0.40
C GLU A 396 -19.84 -24.78 -1.14
N VAL A 397 -20.21 -23.54 -0.83
CA VAL A 397 -21.49 -22.94 -1.24
C VAL A 397 -21.40 -22.12 -2.54
N LEU A 398 -20.21 -21.71 -2.95
CA LEU A 398 -19.94 -20.87 -4.15
C LEU A 398 -19.08 -21.62 -5.19
N LYS A 399 -19.47 -22.87 -5.48
CA LYS A 399 -18.80 -23.72 -6.49
C LYS A 399 -18.85 -23.15 -7.90
#